data_cfedcb0cd8749142d14506346eba2d4b
#
_entry.id   cfedcb0cd8749142d14506346eba2d4b
#
_cell.length_a   1.000
_cell.length_b   1.000
_cell.length_c   1.000
_cell.angle_alpha   90.00
_cell.angle_beta   90.00
_cell.angle_gamma   90.00
#
_symmetry.space_group_name_H-M   'P 1'
#
loop_
_entity.id
_entity.type
_entity.pdbx_description
1 polymer ?
#
loop_
_entity_poly.entity_id
_entity_poly.type
_entity_poly.pdbx_seq_one_letter_code
_entity_poly.pdbx_strand_id
1 'polypeptide(L)'
;MEPFTFRKATEKDLQTATALIEQAKVFLRENGVDQWQTGYPNEGAIAGDLQRGEGYVMEAEGQVRGYACISFAGEPCYNDLEGNWLSDLPYGVVHRMAIDNSCKGKGAAPAFFRFAEELCKERDIHSIRVDTDGDNRMMQRVLEKQGFTYCGTVCFDNSEKIAFEKLI
;
A
#
# COMPACT_ATOMS: atom_id res chain seq x y z
N MET A 1 -4.76 -6.99 -21.90
CA MET A 1 -5.89 -6.26 -21.29
C MET A 1 -5.84 -6.42 -19.78
N GLU A 2 -5.83 -5.32 -19.06
CA GLU A 2 -5.83 -5.36 -17.61
C GLU A 2 -7.24 -5.70 -17.12
N PRO A 3 -7.41 -6.74 -16.28
CA PRO A 3 -8.73 -7.08 -15.76
C PRO A 3 -9.18 -6.16 -14.62
N PHE A 4 -8.33 -5.23 -14.21
CA PHE A 4 -8.55 -4.36 -13.07
C PHE A 4 -8.71 -2.92 -13.48
N THR A 5 -9.66 -2.22 -12.84
CA THR A 5 -9.81 -0.79 -12.97
C THR A 5 -9.67 -0.13 -11.61
N PHE A 6 -9.28 1.14 -11.58
CA PHE A 6 -8.97 1.86 -10.34
C PHE A 6 -9.70 3.18 -10.31
N ARG A 7 -10.15 3.57 -9.11
CA ARG A 7 -10.77 4.87 -8.90
C ARG A 7 -10.57 5.32 -7.46
N LYS A 8 -10.82 6.60 -7.20
CA LYS A 8 -10.84 7.11 -5.84
C LYS A 8 -11.98 6.45 -5.06
N ALA A 9 -11.72 6.08 -3.82
CA ALA A 9 -12.73 5.53 -2.93
C ALA A 9 -13.65 6.64 -2.42
N THR A 10 -14.89 6.27 -2.17
CA THR A 10 -15.90 7.15 -1.58
C THR A 10 -16.38 6.57 -0.26
N GLU A 11 -17.19 7.32 0.49
CA GLU A 11 -17.76 6.84 1.74
C GLU A 11 -18.54 5.55 1.57
N LYS A 12 -19.10 5.31 0.40
CA LYS A 12 -19.84 4.09 0.08
C LYS A 12 -18.93 2.86 0.07
N ASP A 13 -17.63 3.04 -0.08
CA ASP A 13 -16.64 1.96 -0.12
C ASP A 13 -16.09 1.60 1.26
N LEU A 14 -16.42 2.36 2.30
CA LEU A 14 -15.81 2.21 3.63
C LEU A 14 -15.96 0.79 4.17
N GLN A 15 -17.16 0.23 4.13
CA GLN A 15 -17.41 -1.11 4.69
C GLN A 15 -16.69 -2.19 3.88
N THR A 16 -16.71 -2.10 2.56
CA THR A 16 -16.03 -3.07 1.70
C THR A 16 -14.51 -2.98 1.89
N ALA A 17 -13.97 -1.78 1.95
CA ALA A 17 -12.53 -1.59 2.19
C ALA A 17 -12.12 -2.14 3.57
N THR A 18 -12.94 -1.89 4.60
CA THR A 18 -12.69 -2.43 5.94
C THR A 18 -12.70 -3.96 5.92
N ALA A 19 -13.65 -4.57 5.22
CA ALA A 19 -13.72 -6.02 5.09
C ALA A 19 -12.49 -6.59 4.37
N LEU A 20 -11.98 -5.89 3.36
CA LEU A 20 -10.75 -6.30 2.67
C LEU A 20 -9.54 -6.25 3.60
N ILE A 21 -9.44 -5.22 4.43
CA ILE A 21 -8.38 -5.11 5.44
C ILE A 21 -8.47 -6.27 6.45
N GLU A 22 -9.67 -6.59 6.95
CA GLU A 22 -9.86 -7.69 7.89
C GLU A 22 -9.52 -9.04 7.25
N GLN A 23 -9.88 -9.23 5.99
CA GLN A 23 -9.51 -10.44 5.23
C GLN A 23 -7.99 -10.53 5.10
N ALA A 24 -7.32 -9.41 4.82
CA ALA A 24 -5.86 -9.36 4.71
C ALA A 24 -5.18 -9.70 6.03
N LYS A 25 -5.73 -9.24 7.16
CA LYS A 25 -5.20 -9.59 8.49
C LYS A 25 -5.22 -11.10 8.73
N VAL A 26 -6.33 -11.75 8.38
CA VAL A 26 -6.47 -13.21 8.51
C VAL A 26 -5.44 -13.90 7.61
N PHE A 27 -5.30 -13.46 6.36
CA PHE A 27 -4.34 -14.01 5.41
C PHE A 27 -2.91 -13.89 5.94
N LEU A 28 -2.53 -12.73 6.45
CA LEU A 28 -1.18 -12.53 7.01
C LEU A 28 -0.94 -13.47 8.20
N ARG A 29 -1.89 -13.56 9.12
CA ARG A 29 -1.76 -14.44 10.28
C ARG A 29 -1.62 -15.91 9.86
N GLU A 30 -2.40 -16.36 8.90
CA GLU A 30 -2.34 -17.74 8.40
C GLU A 30 -1.01 -18.06 7.70
N ASN A 31 -0.33 -17.03 7.21
CA ASN A 31 0.98 -17.17 6.56
C ASN A 31 2.16 -16.83 7.49
N GLY A 32 1.90 -16.73 8.80
CA GLY A 32 2.93 -16.51 9.80
C GLY A 32 3.49 -15.09 9.84
N VAL A 33 2.80 -14.12 9.25
CA VAL A 33 3.23 -12.72 9.22
C VAL A 33 2.54 -11.96 10.34
N ASP A 34 3.34 -11.27 11.17
CA ASP A 34 2.84 -10.53 12.34
C ASP A 34 2.30 -9.14 12.00
N GLN A 35 2.46 -8.69 10.77
CA GLN A 35 1.97 -7.39 10.29
C GLN A 35 0.46 -7.30 10.47
N TRP A 36 -0.01 -6.13 10.98
CA TRP A 36 -1.42 -5.83 11.16
C TRP A 36 -2.14 -6.68 12.22
N GLN A 37 -1.43 -7.24 13.17
CA GLN A 37 -2.03 -8.13 14.18
C GLN A 37 -2.35 -7.45 15.51
N THR A 38 -2.20 -6.10 15.60
CA THR A 38 -2.40 -5.33 16.83
C THR A 38 -3.60 -4.38 16.78
N GLY A 39 -4.56 -4.62 15.88
CA GLY A 39 -5.77 -3.80 15.76
C GLY A 39 -5.70 -2.69 14.72
N TYR A 40 -4.55 -2.40 14.17
CA TYR A 40 -4.34 -1.45 13.08
C TYR A 40 -3.94 -2.21 11.82
N PRO A 41 -4.41 -1.84 10.61
CA PRO A 41 -5.40 -0.80 10.34
C PRO A 41 -6.81 -1.18 10.75
N ASN A 42 -7.71 -0.19 10.83
CA ASN A 42 -9.10 -0.40 11.22
C ASN A 42 -10.01 0.55 10.42
N GLU A 43 -11.30 0.48 10.69
CA GLU A 43 -12.27 1.34 10.00
C GLU A 43 -11.94 2.82 10.14
N GLY A 44 -11.47 3.24 11.32
CA GLY A 44 -11.09 4.64 11.57
C GLY A 44 -9.94 5.10 10.68
N ALA A 45 -8.94 4.24 10.47
CA ALA A 45 -7.82 4.56 9.59
C ALA A 45 -8.30 4.74 8.13
N ILE A 46 -9.19 3.86 7.67
CA ILE A 46 -9.73 3.96 6.32
C ILE A 46 -10.61 5.19 6.18
N ALA A 47 -11.47 5.47 7.16
CA ALA A 47 -12.30 6.68 7.16
C ALA A 47 -11.44 7.93 7.06
N GLY A 48 -10.32 7.98 7.78
CA GLY A 48 -9.35 9.06 7.67
C GLY A 48 -8.76 9.20 6.27
N ASP A 49 -8.41 8.08 5.63
CA ASP A 49 -7.92 8.08 4.25
C ASP A 49 -8.97 8.70 3.31
N LEU A 50 -10.23 8.29 3.46
CA LEU A 50 -11.32 8.79 2.61
C LEU A 50 -11.52 10.30 2.80
N GLN A 51 -11.46 10.78 4.03
CA GLN A 51 -11.60 12.21 4.34
C GLN A 51 -10.49 13.03 3.70
N ARG A 52 -9.27 12.49 3.65
CA ARG A 52 -8.13 13.17 3.03
C ARG A 52 -8.09 13.00 1.51
N GLY A 53 -9.01 12.21 0.93
CA GLY A 53 -8.98 11.93 -0.50
C GLY A 53 -7.83 11.03 -0.92
N GLU A 54 -7.34 10.19 -0.02
CA GLU A 54 -6.18 9.32 -0.24
C GLU A 54 -6.53 7.84 -0.39
N GLY A 55 -7.79 7.47 -0.23
CA GLY A 55 -8.24 6.10 -0.43
C GLY A 55 -8.57 5.81 -1.89
N TYR A 56 -8.14 4.65 -2.38
CA TYR A 56 -8.39 4.20 -3.76
C TYR A 56 -8.83 2.75 -3.74
N VAL A 57 -9.69 2.38 -4.66
CA VAL A 57 -10.18 1.01 -4.79
C VAL A 57 -9.86 0.46 -6.17
N MET A 58 -9.67 -0.86 -6.18
CA MET A 58 -9.50 -1.64 -7.40
C MET A 58 -10.79 -2.42 -7.63
N GLU A 59 -11.30 -2.35 -8.84
CA GLU A 59 -12.49 -3.10 -9.25
C GLU A 59 -12.11 -4.19 -10.24
N ALA A 60 -12.75 -5.34 -10.08
CA ALA A 60 -12.68 -6.46 -11.01
C ALA A 60 -14.10 -7.00 -11.19
N GLU A 61 -14.51 -7.18 -12.43
CA GLU A 61 -15.85 -7.69 -12.78
C GLU A 61 -16.97 -6.86 -12.11
N GLY A 62 -16.78 -5.55 -12.05
CA GLY A 62 -17.76 -4.63 -11.50
C GLY A 62 -17.86 -4.59 -9.98
N GLN A 63 -16.94 -5.25 -9.27
CA GLN A 63 -16.92 -5.30 -7.81
C GLN A 63 -15.60 -4.79 -7.25
N VAL A 64 -15.67 -4.13 -6.09
CA VAL A 64 -14.46 -3.69 -5.37
C VAL A 64 -13.74 -4.91 -4.82
N ARG A 65 -12.48 -5.11 -5.24
CA ARG A 65 -11.65 -6.26 -4.88
C ARG A 65 -10.29 -5.87 -4.31
N GLY A 66 -10.04 -4.60 -4.16
CA GLY A 66 -8.79 -4.12 -3.57
C GLY A 66 -8.93 -2.71 -3.02
N TYR A 67 -8.05 -2.39 -2.08
CA TYR A 67 -7.98 -1.07 -1.46
C TYR A 67 -6.53 -0.71 -1.21
N ALA A 68 -6.18 0.55 -1.33
CA ALA A 68 -4.92 1.10 -0.86
C ALA A 68 -5.08 2.58 -0.54
N CYS A 69 -4.27 3.06 0.39
CA CYS A 69 -4.05 4.48 0.62
C CYS A 69 -2.87 4.91 -0.24
N ILE A 70 -3.05 5.97 -1.03
CA ILE A 70 -1.98 6.56 -1.82
C ILE A 70 -1.92 8.03 -1.43
N SER A 71 -0.83 8.44 -0.78
CA SER A 71 -0.68 9.77 -0.19
C SER A 71 0.49 10.51 -0.81
N PHE A 72 0.35 11.83 -0.96
CA PHE A 72 1.41 12.71 -1.41
C PHE A 72 1.81 13.73 -0.34
N ALA A 73 1.31 13.52 0.90
CA ALA A 73 1.57 14.41 2.03
C ALA A 73 2.86 14.06 2.80
N GLY A 74 3.58 13.02 2.37
CA GLY A 74 4.75 12.51 3.08
C GLY A 74 4.36 11.57 4.22
N GLU A 75 5.38 11.02 4.87
CA GLU A 75 5.20 10.14 6.03
C GLU A 75 6.25 10.50 7.08
N PRO A 76 5.82 11.01 8.25
CA PRO A 76 6.79 11.49 9.26
C PRO A 76 7.85 10.45 9.66
N CYS A 77 7.47 9.16 9.79
CA CYS A 77 8.44 8.14 10.21
C CYS A 77 9.55 7.92 9.17
N TYR A 78 9.34 8.31 7.93
CA TYR A 78 10.34 8.16 6.87
C TYR A 78 11.51 9.15 7.05
N ASN A 79 11.31 10.22 7.82
CA ASN A 79 12.39 11.16 8.12
C ASN A 79 13.42 10.56 9.07
N ASP A 80 13.06 9.48 9.78
CA ASP A 80 13.91 8.81 10.75
C ASP A 80 14.47 7.48 10.21
N LEU A 81 14.55 7.34 8.89
CA LEU A 81 15.08 6.12 8.25
C LEU A 81 16.48 5.80 8.76
N GLU A 82 16.67 4.57 9.23
CA GLU A 82 18.00 4.02 9.46
C GLU A 82 18.47 3.37 8.16
N GLY A 83 19.23 4.12 7.40
CA GLY A 83 19.66 3.75 6.06
C GLY A 83 19.72 4.97 5.16
N ASN A 84 19.55 4.78 3.88
CA ASN A 84 19.64 5.87 2.90
C ASN A 84 18.55 5.74 1.85
N TRP A 85 17.71 6.77 1.74
CA TRP A 85 16.79 6.87 0.61
C TRP A 85 17.58 7.06 -0.69
N LEU A 86 16.98 6.68 -1.81
CA LEU A 86 17.59 6.86 -3.13
C LEU A 86 17.65 8.33 -3.54
N SER A 87 16.76 9.17 -2.99
CA SER A 87 16.62 10.55 -3.40
C SER A 87 16.06 11.41 -2.28
N ASP A 88 16.15 12.74 -2.46
CA ASP A 88 15.47 13.73 -1.64
C ASP A 88 14.27 14.34 -2.37
N LEU A 89 13.78 13.66 -3.41
CA LEU A 89 12.67 14.13 -4.22
C LEU A 89 11.35 14.05 -3.44
N PRO A 90 10.35 14.86 -3.81
CA PRO A 90 8.99 14.61 -3.38
C PRO A 90 8.56 13.20 -3.78
N TYR A 91 7.77 12.54 -2.94
CA TYR A 91 7.42 11.14 -3.16
C TYR A 91 5.96 10.86 -2.84
N GLY A 92 5.40 9.86 -3.52
CA GLY A 92 4.14 9.25 -3.14
C GLY A 92 4.38 8.11 -2.17
N VAL A 93 3.40 7.82 -1.34
CA VAL A 93 3.45 6.71 -0.38
C VAL A 93 2.24 5.81 -0.63
N VAL A 94 2.46 4.49 -0.64
CA VAL A 94 1.38 3.51 -0.70
C VAL A 94 1.30 2.82 0.65
N HIS A 95 0.15 2.92 1.28
CA HIS A 95 -0.14 2.33 2.59
C HIS A 95 -1.36 1.44 2.53
N ARG A 96 -1.46 0.51 3.47
CA ARG A 96 -2.69 -0.23 3.74
C ARG A 96 -3.28 -0.90 2.51
N MET A 97 -2.41 -1.49 1.68
CA MET A 97 -2.88 -2.23 0.52
C MET A 97 -3.47 -3.58 0.93
N ALA A 98 -4.68 -3.84 0.48
CA ALA A 98 -5.35 -5.11 0.70
C ALA A 98 -6.01 -5.58 -0.59
N ILE A 99 -5.76 -6.83 -0.97
CA ILE A 99 -6.29 -7.42 -2.20
C ILE A 99 -7.17 -8.61 -1.79
N ASP A 100 -8.37 -8.68 -2.36
CA ASP A 100 -9.26 -9.81 -2.13
C ASP A 100 -8.57 -11.12 -2.49
N ASN A 101 -8.81 -12.18 -1.70
CA ASN A 101 -8.17 -13.47 -1.93
C ASN A 101 -8.43 -14.03 -3.32
N SER A 102 -9.60 -13.75 -3.90
CA SER A 102 -9.96 -14.19 -5.25
C SER A 102 -9.08 -13.59 -6.35
N CYS A 103 -8.40 -12.49 -6.06
CA CYS A 103 -7.55 -11.77 -7.02
C CYS A 103 -6.06 -12.01 -6.79
N LYS A 104 -5.69 -12.77 -5.75
CA LYS A 104 -4.28 -13.06 -5.48
C LYS A 104 -3.70 -13.97 -6.55
N GLY A 105 -2.42 -13.72 -6.90
CA GLY A 105 -1.75 -14.47 -7.96
C GLY A 105 -2.16 -14.06 -9.36
N LYS A 106 -2.95 -13.00 -9.51
CA LYS A 106 -3.45 -12.53 -10.81
C LYS A 106 -2.88 -11.17 -11.22
N GLY A 107 -1.82 -10.73 -10.55
CA GLY A 107 -1.17 -9.45 -10.87
C GLY A 107 -1.86 -8.22 -10.30
N ALA A 108 -2.71 -8.37 -9.29
CA ALA A 108 -3.45 -7.26 -8.71
C ALA A 108 -2.56 -6.25 -7.98
N ALA A 109 -1.65 -6.71 -7.11
CA ALA A 109 -0.76 -5.80 -6.39
C ALA A 109 0.19 -5.06 -7.36
N PRO A 110 0.84 -5.73 -8.32
CA PRO A 110 1.59 -5.02 -9.36
C PRO A 110 0.76 -3.98 -10.10
N ALA A 111 -0.49 -4.31 -10.45
CA ALA A 111 -1.38 -3.36 -11.14
C ALA A 111 -1.68 -2.14 -10.27
N PHE A 112 -1.86 -2.33 -8.96
CA PHE A 112 -2.09 -1.23 -8.03
C PHE A 112 -0.86 -0.30 -7.96
N PHE A 113 0.34 -0.87 -7.93
CA PHE A 113 1.56 -0.05 -7.93
C PHE A 113 1.70 0.73 -9.24
N ARG A 114 1.37 0.14 -10.39
CA ARG A 114 1.37 0.87 -11.67
C ARG A 114 0.37 2.02 -11.66
N PHE A 115 -0.80 1.81 -11.06
CA PHE A 115 -1.77 2.88 -10.89
C PHE A 115 -1.21 4.00 -10.01
N ALA A 116 -0.55 3.67 -8.91
CA ALA A 116 0.10 4.66 -8.05
C ALA A 116 1.15 5.46 -8.81
N GLU A 117 1.92 4.81 -9.68
CA GLU A 117 2.90 5.49 -10.53
C GLU A 117 2.23 6.50 -11.46
N GLU A 118 1.09 6.14 -12.06
CA GLU A 118 0.36 7.07 -12.92
C GLU A 118 -0.15 8.29 -12.15
N LEU A 119 -0.64 8.09 -10.92
CA LEU A 119 -1.02 9.21 -10.06
C LEU A 119 0.16 10.12 -9.74
N CYS A 120 1.33 9.54 -9.50
CA CYS A 120 2.55 10.30 -9.27
C CYS A 120 2.91 11.14 -10.50
N LYS A 121 2.87 10.54 -11.67
CA LYS A 121 3.21 11.22 -12.93
C LYS A 121 2.27 12.41 -13.19
N GLU A 122 0.99 12.26 -12.90
CA GLU A 122 0.02 13.34 -13.03
C GLU A 122 0.36 14.54 -12.15
N ARG A 123 1.09 14.31 -11.06
CA ARG A 123 1.50 15.35 -10.10
C ARG A 123 2.95 15.78 -10.25
N ASP A 124 3.64 15.31 -11.28
CA ASP A 124 5.08 15.55 -11.48
C ASP A 124 5.90 15.06 -10.28
N ILE A 125 5.52 13.90 -9.72
CA ILE A 125 6.24 13.25 -8.63
C ILE A 125 6.95 12.03 -9.19
N HIS A 126 8.23 11.90 -8.90
CA HIS A 126 9.11 10.93 -9.54
C HIS A 126 9.71 9.92 -8.56
N SER A 127 9.06 9.70 -7.44
CA SER A 127 9.47 8.72 -6.44
C SER A 127 8.26 8.16 -5.70
N ILE A 128 8.33 6.87 -5.39
CA ILE A 128 7.37 6.20 -4.50
C ILE A 128 8.15 5.53 -3.38
N ARG A 129 7.68 5.69 -2.15
CA ARG A 129 8.24 5.04 -0.96
C ARG A 129 7.19 4.16 -0.32
N VAL A 130 7.63 2.99 0.16
CA VAL A 130 6.75 1.97 0.75
C VAL A 130 7.49 1.31 1.90
N ASP A 131 6.77 0.90 2.94
CA ASP A 131 7.32 0.05 3.97
C ASP A 131 6.46 -1.19 4.17
N THR A 132 7.07 -2.25 4.70
CA THR A 132 6.39 -3.50 5.03
C THR A 132 7.17 -4.22 6.14
N ASP A 133 6.56 -5.21 6.77
CA ASP A 133 7.27 -6.03 7.77
C ASP A 133 8.36 -6.86 7.12
N GLY A 134 9.44 -7.08 7.87
CA GLY A 134 10.56 -7.88 7.40
C GLY A 134 10.22 -9.35 7.18
N ASP A 135 9.14 -9.85 7.79
CA ASP A 135 8.68 -11.23 7.58
C ASP A 135 7.62 -11.35 6.48
N ASN A 136 7.17 -10.25 5.91
CA ASN A 136 6.22 -10.27 4.79
C ASN A 136 6.95 -10.48 3.46
N ARG A 137 7.34 -11.73 3.22
CA ARG A 137 8.14 -12.10 2.03
C ARG A 137 7.37 -11.92 0.73
N MET A 138 6.06 -12.10 0.77
CA MET A 138 5.20 -11.95 -0.41
C MET A 138 5.24 -10.52 -0.93
N MET A 139 5.07 -9.54 -0.04
CA MET A 139 5.13 -8.12 -0.42
C MET A 139 6.53 -7.73 -0.87
N GLN A 140 7.57 -8.23 -0.21
CA GLN A 140 8.95 -7.95 -0.63
C GLN A 140 9.20 -8.39 -2.07
N ARG A 141 8.70 -9.57 -2.47
CA ARG A 141 8.83 -10.04 -3.84
C ARG A 141 8.10 -9.15 -4.84
N VAL A 142 6.90 -8.69 -4.48
CA VAL A 142 6.16 -7.74 -5.33
C VAL A 142 6.97 -6.48 -5.52
N LEU A 143 7.50 -5.91 -4.42
CA LEU A 143 8.29 -4.68 -4.47
C LEU A 143 9.53 -4.86 -5.34
N GLU A 144 10.27 -5.93 -5.15
CA GLU A 144 11.46 -6.22 -5.95
C GLU A 144 11.14 -6.34 -7.44
N LYS A 145 10.08 -7.06 -7.78
CA LYS A 145 9.66 -7.21 -9.18
C LYS A 145 9.20 -5.91 -9.80
N GLN A 146 8.66 -5.00 -8.99
CA GLN A 146 8.23 -3.69 -9.47
C GLN A 146 9.38 -2.67 -9.53
N GLY A 147 10.60 -3.09 -9.20
CA GLY A 147 11.78 -2.24 -9.32
C GLY A 147 12.08 -1.38 -8.10
N PHE A 148 11.48 -1.69 -6.95
CA PHE A 148 11.80 -1.00 -5.71
C PHE A 148 13.14 -1.47 -5.16
N THR A 149 13.86 -0.56 -4.52
CA THR A 149 15.15 -0.83 -3.88
C THR A 149 15.00 -0.71 -2.37
N TYR A 150 15.55 -1.68 -1.65
CA TYR A 150 15.62 -1.63 -0.19
C TYR A 150 16.49 -0.45 0.25
N CYS A 151 16.00 0.35 1.21
CA CYS A 151 16.69 1.56 1.65
C CYS A 151 17.09 1.54 3.12
N GLY A 152 16.42 0.74 3.96
CA GLY A 152 16.72 0.70 5.38
C GLY A 152 15.49 0.36 6.20
N THR A 153 15.49 0.79 7.47
CA THR A 153 14.40 0.48 8.39
C THR A 153 13.78 1.75 8.97
N VAL A 154 12.50 1.66 9.27
CA VAL A 154 11.74 2.71 9.96
C VAL A 154 10.92 2.08 11.08
N CYS A 155 10.52 2.88 12.06
CA CYS A 155 9.61 2.44 13.11
C CYS A 155 8.22 3.03 12.83
N PHE A 156 7.23 2.18 12.68
CA PHE A 156 5.86 2.58 12.44
C PHE A 156 4.94 1.67 13.25
N ASP A 157 3.93 2.25 13.92
CA ASP A 157 3.00 1.51 14.78
C ASP A 157 3.74 0.65 15.82
N ASN A 158 4.78 1.24 16.46
CA ASN A 158 5.63 0.59 17.46
C ASN A 158 6.32 -0.68 16.96
N SER A 159 6.57 -0.79 15.67
CA SER A 159 7.16 -1.95 15.04
C SER A 159 8.18 -1.51 14.01
N GLU A 160 9.27 -2.27 13.89
CA GLU A 160 10.27 -2.02 12.87
C GLU A 160 9.76 -2.53 11.52
N LYS A 161 9.84 -1.67 10.52
CA LYS A 161 9.47 -1.98 9.13
C LYS A 161 10.69 -1.82 8.25
N ILE A 162 10.71 -2.53 7.14
CA ILE A 162 11.72 -2.34 6.10
C ILE A 162 11.15 -1.42 5.03
N ALA A 163 11.97 -0.50 4.55
CA ALA A 163 11.55 0.60 3.68
C ALA A 163 12.21 0.49 2.30
N PHE A 164 11.45 0.85 1.29
CA PHE A 164 11.83 0.75 -0.12
C PHE A 164 11.50 2.05 -0.84
N GLU A 165 12.26 2.33 -1.89
CA GLU A 165 11.98 3.46 -2.79
C GLU A 165 12.13 3.02 -4.24
N LYS A 166 11.29 3.58 -5.10
CA LYS A 166 11.40 3.43 -6.55
C LYS A 166 11.37 4.82 -7.18
N LEU A 167 12.35 5.10 -8.03
CA LEU A 167 12.36 6.31 -8.85
C LEU A 167 11.60 6.05 -10.15
N ILE A 168 10.75 6.97 -10.52
CA ILE A 168 9.88 6.81 -11.69
C ILE A 168 9.94 8.02 -12.62
#